data_b1ac31644f3ce50194b78a13fa186547
#
_entry.id   b1ac31644f3ce50194b78a13fa186547
#
_cell.length_a   1.000
_cell.length_b   1.000
_cell.length_c   1.000
_cell.angle_alpha   90.00
_cell.angle_beta   90.00
_cell.angle_gamma   90.00
#
_symmetry.space_group_name_H-M   'P 1'
#
loop_
_entity.id
_entity.type
_entity.pdbx_description
1 polymer ?
#
loop_
_entity_poly.entity_id
_entity_poly.type
_entity_poly.pdbx_seq_one_letter_code
_entity_poly.pdbx_strand_id
1 'polypeptide(L)' 'MSTILTNEEKAAIVSQHIKNIEYSIDNLEVSIIEEEAVQAPDSNKISNLNSDITELNAKKAALTAELATLSA' A
#
# COMPACT_ATOMS: atom_id res chain seq x y z
N MET A 1 12.05 1.86 -15.70
CA MET A 1 12.67 2.90 -14.83
C MET A 1 13.81 3.60 -15.55
N SER A 2 14.20 4.75 -15.03
CA SER A 2 15.35 5.52 -15.56
C SER A 2 16.65 4.71 -15.50
N THR A 3 17.56 4.97 -16.45
CA THR A 3 18.92 4.41 -16.44
C THR A 3 19.93 5.30 -15.75
N ILE A 4 19.50 6.47 -15.23
CA ILE A 4 20.38 7.43 -14.56
C ILE A 4 20.80 6.93 -13.19
N LEU A 5 19.89 6.26 -12.47
CA LEU A 5 20.15 5.78 -11.12
C LEU A 5 20.69 4.34 -11.14
N THR A 6 21.50 4.02 -10.13
CA THR A 6 21.93 2.63 -9.91
C THR A 6 20.76 1.77 -9.45
N ASN A 7 20.88 0.45 -9.55
CA ASN A 7 19.86 -0.46 -9.05
C ASN A 7 19.67 -0.31 -7.53
N GLU A 8 20.74 -0.03 -6.80
CA GLU A 8 20.65 0.22 -5.35
C GLU A 8 19.83 1.46 -5.04
N GLU A 9 20.03 2.54 -5.80
CA GLU A 9 19.27 3.77 -5.65
C GLU A 9 17.79 3.57 -6.00
N LYS A 10 17.52 2.85 -7.09
CA LYS A 10 16.15 2.50 -7.49
C LYS A 10 15.47 1.64 -6.43
N ALA A 11 16.19 0.64 -5.89
CA ALA A 11 15.67 -0.23 -4.83
C ALA A 11 15.30 0.57 -3.58
N ALA A 12 16.10 1.56 -3.21
CA ALA A 12 15.81 2.41 -2.06
C ALA A 12 14.50 3.20 -2.27
N ILE A 13 14.29 3.72 -3.48
CA ILE A 13 13.05 4.44 -3.83
C ILE A 13 11.84 3.49 -3.75
N VAL A 14 11.96 2.32 -4.36
CA VAL A 14 10.87 1.32 -4.35
C VAL A 14 10.55 0.89 -2.93
N SER A 15 11.56 0.63 -2.10
CA SER A 15 11.38 0.24 -0.70
C SER A 15 10.65 1.33 0.10
N GLN A 16 10.95 2.60 -0.15
CA GLN A 16 10.27 3.71 0.51
C GLN A 16 8.80 3.78 0.11
N HIS A 17 8.51 3.57 -1.18
CA HIS A 17 7.12 3.54 -1.66
C HIS A 17 6.33 2.38 -1.05
N ILE A 18 6.95 1.21 -0.92
CA ILE A 18 6.33 0.06 -0.23
C ILE A 18 5.99 0.44 1.21
N LYS A 19 6.91 1.08 1.91
CA LYS A 19 6.69 1.51 3.28
C LYS A 19 5.53 2.50 3.38
N ASN A 20 5.46 3.45 2.45
CA ASN A 20 4.37 4.42 2.40
C ASN A 20 3.02 3.73 2.18
N ILE A 21 2.98 2.71 1.33
CA ILE A 21 1.76 1.92 1.09
C ILE A 21 1.35 1.18 2.36
N GLU A 22 2.30 0.58 3.08
CA GLU A 22 2.03 -0.12 4.34
C GLU A 22 1.42 0.82 5.38
N TYR A 23 1.95 2.05 5.51
CA TYR A 23 1.36 3.07 6.38
C TYR A 23 -0.06 3.42 5.95
N SER A 24 -0.30 3.55 4.64
CA SER A 24 -1.63 3.87 4.11
C SER A 24 -2.63 2.75 4.40
N ILE A 25 -2.22 1.50 4.25
CA ILE A 25 -3.07 0.33 4.56
C ILE A 25 -3.45 0.35 6.04
N ASP A 26 -2.49 0.56 6.93
CA ASP A 26 -2.77 0.61 8.37
C ASP A 26 -3.72 1.76 8.72
N ASN A 27 -3.55 2.92 8.10
CA ASN A 27 -4.48 4.04 8.28
C ASN A 27 -5.91 3.67 7.88
N LEU A 28 -6.07 2.96 6.76
CA LEU A 28 -7.39 2.51 6.30
C LEU A 28 -7.98 1.45 7.25
N GLU A 29 -7.15 0.55 7.77
CA GLU A 29 -7.60 -0.45 8.75
C GLU A 29 -8.09 0.20 10.04
N VAL A 30 -7.39 1.23 10.52
CA VAL A 30 -7.83 2.01 11.67
C VAL A 30 -9.16 2.71 11.39
N SER A 31 -9.31 3.26 10.18
CA SER A 31 -10.58 3.89 9.76
C SER A 31 -11.73 2.89 9.78
N ILE A 32 -11.49 1.64 9.38
CA ILE A 32 -12.50 0.58 9.43
C ILE A 32 -12.87 0.29 10.89
N ILE A 33 -11.89 0.16 11.77
CA ILE A 33 -12.13 -0.07 13.20
C ILE A 33 -12.99 1.06 13.79
N GLU A 34 -12.67 2.30 13.46
CA GLU A 34 -13.43 3.46 13.91
C GLU A 34 -14.88 3.44 13.41
N GLU A 35 -15.07 3.09 12.14
CA GLU A 35 -16.42 3.01 11.54
C GLU A 35 -17.24 1.87 12.15
N GLU A 36 -16.61 0.73 12.43
CA GLU A 36 -17.28 -0.40 13.05
C GLU A 36 -17.66 -0.14 14.51
N ALA A 37 -17.01 0.82 15.16
CA ALA A 37 -17.25 1.16 16.56
C ALA A 37 -18.46 2.09 16.77
N VAL A 38 -19.02 2.69 15.72
CA VAL A 38 -20.20 3.55 15.83
C VAL A 38 -21.48 2.72 15.98
N GLN A 39 -22.55 3.36 16.45
CA GLN A 39 -23.83 2.67 16.72
C GLN A 39 -24.45 2.06 15.46
N ALA A 40 -24.32 2.72 14.33
CA ALA A 40 -24.87 2.25 13.05
C ALA A 40 -23.77 2.35 11.99
N PRO A 41 -22.89 1.34 11.91
CA PRO A 41 -21.79 1.37 10.92
C PRO A 41 -22.31 1.46 9.49
N ASP A 42 -21.64 2.29 8.68
CA ASP A 42 -21.95 2.43 7.27
C ASP A 42 -21.23 1.33 6.49
N SER A 43 -21.99 0.32 6.05
CA SER A 43 -21.42 -0.82 5.32
C SER A 43 -20.83 -0.43 3.96
N ASN A 44 -21.37 0.62 3.32
CA ASN A 44 -20.81 1.13 2.06
C ASN A 44 -19.44 1.76 2.27
N LYS A 45 -19.30 2.54 3.35
CA LYS A 45 -18.03 3.15 3.70
C LYS A 45 -16.98 2.08 4.02
N ILE A 46 -17.35 1.07 4.79
CA ILE A 46 -16.45 -0.06 5.11
C ILE A 46 -16.05 -0.81 3.84
N SER A 47 -16.99 -1.05 2.94
CA SER A 47 -16.72 -1.71 1.66
C SER A 47 -15.75 -0.91 0.80
N ASN A 48 -15.91 0.43 0.75
CA ASN A 48 -15.02 1.31 0.00
C ASN A 48 -13.60 1.32 0.60
N LEU A 49 -13.49 1.33 1.93
CA LEU A 49 -12.20 1.25 2.61
C LEU A 49 -11.50 -0.07 2.31
N ASN A 50 -12.23 -1.18 2.32
CA ASN A 50 -11.68 -2.49 1.96
C ASN A 50 -11.24 -2.56 0.50
N SER A 51 -11.97 -1.93 -0.42
CA SER A 51 -11.57 -1.84 -1.82
C SER A 51 -10.27 -1.06 -1.98
N ASP A 52 -10.12 0.04 -1.26
CA ASP A 52 -8.88 0.82 -1.27
C ASP A 52 -7.68 0.01 -0.74
N ILE A 53 -7.89 -0.78 0.31
CA ILE A 53 -6.85 -1.68 0.83
C ILE A 53 -6.45 -2.71 -0.23
N THR A 54 -7.43 -3.29 -0.93
CA THR A 54 -7.17 -4.26 -2.00
C THR A 54 -6.32 -3.64 -3.11
N GLU A 55 -6.63 -2.41 -3.52
CA GLU A 55 -5.85 -1.70 -4.53
C GLU A 55 -4.43 -1.41 -4.05
N LEU A 56 -4.27 -0.99 -2.80
CA LEU A 56 -2.95 -0.74 -2.22
C LEU A 56 -2.12 -2.02 -2.14
N ASN A 57 -2.74 -3.13 -1.78
CA ASN A 57 -2.04 -4.43 -1.76
C ASN A 57 -1.58 -4.84 -3.16
N ALA A 58 -2.38 -4.57 -4.19
CA ALA A 58 -1.99 -4.85 -5.58
C ALA A 58 -0.79 -4.00 -5.99
N LYS A 59 -0.77 -2.71 -5.63
CA LYS A 59 0.37 -1.82 -5.88
C LYS A 59 1.62 -2.28 -5.14
N LYS A 60 1.46 -2.70 -3.88
CA LYS A 60 2.55 -3.24 -3.07
C LYS A 60 3.15 -4.49 -3.71
N ALA A 61 2.31 -5.39 -4.20
CA ALA A 61 2.76 -6.61 -4.88
C ALA A 61 3.58 -6.29 -6.13
N ALA A 62 3.13 -5.30 -6.93
CA ALA A 62 3.84 -4.86 -8.12
C ALA A 62 5.21 -4.28 -7.77
N LEU A 63 5.28 -3.47 -6.72
CA LEU A 63 6.54 -2.88 -6.26
C LEU A 63 7.48 -3.92 -5.68
N THR A 64 6.95 -4.90 -4.96
CA THR A 64 7.74 -6.02 -4.42
C THR A 64 8.37 -6.84 -5.55
N ALA A 65 7.62 -7.07 -6.63
CA ALA A 65 8.14 -7.74 -7.82
C ALA A 65 9.25 -6.93 -8.50
N GLU A 66 9.08 -5.62 -8.59
CA GLU A 66 10.11 -4.73 -9.13
C GLU A 66 11.37 -4.74 -8.27
N LEU A 67 11.21 -4.73 -6.95
CA LEU A 67 12.34 -4.80 -6.03
C LEU A 67 13.14 -6.09 -6.23
N ALA A 68 12.47 -7.22 -6.41
CA ALA A 68 13.11 -8.50 -6.71
C ALA A 68 13.89 -8.43 -8.03
N THR A 69 13.35 -7.79 -9.05
CA THR A 69 14.01 -7.58 -10.34
C THR A 69 15.29 -6.76 -10.17
N LEU A 70 15.24 -5.70 -9.37
CA LEU A 70 16.40 -4.83 -9.11
C LEU A 70 17.50 -5.52 -8.31
N SER A 71 17.14 -6.53 -7.53
CA SER A 71 18.07 -7.28 -6.67
C SER A 71 18.67 -8.51 -7.37
N ALA A 72 18.17 -8.85 -8.56
CA ALA A 72 18.61 -10.02 -9.31
C ALA A 72 19.96 -9.80 -10.01
#